data_1a19000db86d225da73afaca7dff3c0b
#
_entry.id   1a19000db86d225da73afaca7dff3c0b
#
_cell.length_a   1.000
_cell.length_b   1.000
_cell.length_c   1.000
_cell.angle_alpha   90.00
_cell.angle_beta   90.00
_cell.angle_gamma   90.00
#
_symmetry.space_group_name_H-M   'P 1'
#
loop_
_entity.id
_entity.type
_entity.pdbx_description
1 polymer ?
#
loop_
_entity_poly.entity_id
_entity_poly.type
_entity_poly.pdbx_seq_one_letter_code
_entity_poly.pdbx_strand_id
1 'polypeptide(L)'
;MKKKNIKIINFQKKEEYSYKRKVIITDLVFDTSIGIHDFEKKKEQQIKFNVEIDINPLLKAAENDLDSIINYENIISKIKSITHKRHYNLLETLAEDIFDNLFLAKNIIKIKLRIEKPEIIKNTSSVGIEITKKRK
;
A
#
# COMPACT_ATOMS: atom_id res chain seq x y z
N MET A 1 -39.01 -40.56 2.53
CA MET A 1 -38.41 -40.46 3.64
C MET A 1 -37.88 -39.14 4.01
N LYS A 2 -38.64 -38.52 4.86
CA LYS A 2 -38.40 -37.12 5.28
C LYS A 2 -37.04 -36.92 5.94
N LYS A 3 -36.54 -37.91 6.71
CA LYS A 3 -35.22 -37.83 7.33
C LYS A 3 -34.07 -37.77 6.32
N LYS A 4 -34.17 -38.48 5.20
CA LYS A 4 -33.19 -38.42 4.13
C LYS A 4 -33.13 -37.04 3.48
N ASN A 5 -34.29 -36.45 3.23
CA ASN A 5 -34.38 -35.14 2.62
C ASN A 5 -33.82 -34.06 3.53
N ILE A 6 -34.08 -34.14 4.81
CA ILE A 6 -33.53 -33.22 5.81
C ILE A 6 -31.99 -33.35 5.87
N LYS A 7 -31.47 -34.57 5.86
CA LYS A 7 -30.02 -34.80 5.82
C LYS A 7 -29.38 -34.24 4.56
N ILE A 8 -30.02 -34.41 3.41
CA ILE A 8 -29.51 -33.87 2.15
C ILE A 8 -29.45 -32.35 2.23
N ILE A 9 -30.47 -31.71 2.76
CA ILE A 9 -30.51 -30.26 2.95
C ILE A 9 -29.39 -29.80 3.91
N ASN A 10 -29.19 -30.54 5.00
CA ASN A 10 -28.15 -30.23 5.99
C ASN A 10 -26.75 -30.47 5.46
N PHE A 11 -26.58 -31.34 4.49
CA PHE A 11 -25.30 -31.56 3.82
C PHE A 11 -25.04 -30.68 2.67
N GLN A 12 -25.98 -29.83 2.24
CA GLN A 12 -25.71 -28.77 1.28
C GLN A 12 -24.81 -27.76 1.98
N LYS A 13 -23.54 -27.87 1.68
CA LYS A 13 -22.56 -26.89 2.16
C LYS A 13 -22.89 -25.55 1.56
N LYS A 14 -22.85 -24.51 2.39
CA LYS A 14 -22.77 -23.16 1.86
C LYS A 14 -21.52 -23.10 1.01
N GLU A 15 -21.62 -22.47 -0.14
CA GLU A 15 -20.44 -22.18 -0.94
C GLU A 15 -19.45 -21.40 -0.09
N GLU A 16 -18.22 -21.86 -0.08
CA GLU A 16 -17.12 -21.18 0.59
C GLU A 16 -16.33 -20.41 -0.44
N TYR A 17 -15.96 -19.18 -0.09
CA TYR A 17 -15.18 -18.33 -0.97
C TYR A 17 -13.86 -17.97 -0.30
N SER A 18 -12.79 -18.08 -1.07
CA SER A 18 -11.53 -17.47 -0.71
C SER A 18 -11.42 -16.17 -1.50
N TYR A 19 -11.13 -15.07 -0.83
CA TYR A 19 -10.97 -13.80 -1.52
C TYR A 19 -9.82 -12.99 -0.95
N LYS A 20 -9.33 -12.09 -1.76
CA LYS A 20 -8.31 -11.12 -1.37
C LYS A 20 -8.87 -9.73 -1.60
N ARG A 21 -8.41 -8.80 -0.80
CA ARG A 21 -8.82 -7.41 -0.92
C ARG A 21 -7.60 -6.52 -0.80
N LYS A 22 -7.51 -5.57 -1.70
CA LYS A 22 -6.39 -4.62 -1.75
C LYS A 22 -6.89 -3.19 -1.73
N VAL A 23 -6.13 -2.33 -1.07
CA VAL A 23 -6.19 -0.90 -1.33
C VAL A 23 -5.11 -0.59 -2.38
N ILE A 24 -5.47 0.15 -3.39
CA ILE A 24 -4.58 0.49 -4.50
C ILE A 24 -4.48 2.01 -4.60
N ILE A 25 -3.25 2.51 -4.66
CA ILE A 25 -2.96 3.91 -4.94
C ILE A 25 -2.06 3.94 -6.17
N THR A 26 -2.56 4.54 -7.23
CA THR A 26 -1.88 4.57 -8.53
C THR A 26 -1.39 5.97 -8.84
N ASP A 27 -0.11 6.08 -9.16
CA ASP A 27 0.52 7.33 -9.62
C ASP A 27 0.28 8.52 -8.69
N LEU A 28 0.57 8.33 -7.41
CA LEU A 28 0.61 9.43 -6.46
C LEU A 28 1.90 10.23 -6.72
N VAL A 29 1.74 11.44 -7.21
CA VAL A 29 2.86 12.29 -7.64
C VAL A 29 2.84 13.59 -6.84
N PHE A 30 4.01 13.98 -6.35
CA PHE A 30 4.22 15.30 -5.75
C PHE A 30 5.71 15.64 -5.78
N ASP A 31 6.05 16.88 -5.48
CA ASP A 31 7.43 17.34 -5.46
C ASP A 31 8.04 17.12 -4.09
N THR A 32 9.33 16.74 -4.07
CA THR A 32 10.08 16.56 -2.84
C THR A 32 11.57 16.63 -3.10
N SER A 33 12.33 16.86 -2.03
CA SER A 33 13.80 16.77 -2.06
C SER A 33 14.20 15.33 -1.75
N ILE A 34 14.85 14.68 -2.70
CA ILE A 34 15.27 13.28 -2.58
C ILE A 34 16.44 12.97 -3.49
N GLY A 35 17.35 12.11 -3.05
CA GLY A 35 18.45 11.63 -3.86
C GLY A 35 19.81 11.89 -3.23
N ILE A 36 20.79 11.09 -3.65
CA ILE A 36 22.15 11.11 -3.08
C ILE A 36 23.04 12.20 -3.68
N HIS A 37 22.72 12.68 -4.87
CA HIS A 37 23.55 13.67 -5.56
C HIS A 37 23.33 15.07 -5.01
N ASP A 38 24.38 15.89 -5.03
CA ASP A 38 24.32 17.26 -4.51
C ASP A 38 23.22 18.09 -5.20
N PHE A 39 23.06 17.93 -6.51
CA PHE A 39 22.03 18.68 -7.23
C PHE A 39 20.61 18.28 -6.81
N GLU A 40 20.43 17.02 -6.36
CA GLU A 40 19.13 16.54 -5.86
C GLU A 40 18.79 17.15 -4.48
N LYS A 41 19.79 17.58 -3.73
CA LYS A 41 19.60 18.22 -2.43
C LYS A 41 19.23 19.70 -2.54
N LYS A 42 19.48 20.32 -3.68
CA LYS A 42 19.29 21.76 -3.89
C LYS A 42 17.97 22.13 -4.54
N LYS A 43 17.28 21.18 -5.14
CA LYS A 43 16.05 21.42 -5.88
C LYS A 43 15.11 20.23 -5.70
N GLU A 44 13.84 20.53 -5.48
CA GLU A 44 12.81 19.49 -5.46
C GLU A 44 12.62 18.89 -6.85
N GLN A 45 12.19 17.64 -6.87
CA GLN A 45 11.86 16.91 -8.08
C GLN A 45 10.57 16.13 -7.85
N GLN A 46 9.96 15.68 -8.91
CA GLN A 46 8.80 14.79 -8.79
C GLN A 46 9.20 13.43 -8.23
N ILE A 47 8.35 12.92 -7.37
CA ILE A 47 8.40 11.55 -6.89
C ILE A 47 7.03 10.92 -7.15
N LYS A 48 7.03 9.65 -7.54
CA LYS A 48 5.81 8.92 -7.87
C LYS A 48 5.73 7.63 -7.07
N PHE A 49 4.59 7.41 -6.45
CA PHE A 49 4.32 6.22 -5.67
C PHE A 49 3.20 5.41 -6.29
N ASN A 50 3.40 4.11 -6.35
CA ASN A 50 2.34 3.13 -6.61
C ASN A 50 2.35 2.15 -5.46
N VAL A 51 1.20 1.97 -4.84
CA VAL A 51 1.07 1.20 -3.60
C VAL A 51 -0.07 0.20 -3.73
N GLU A 52 0.20 -1.05 -3.40
CA GLU A 52 -0.83 -2.08 -3.25
C GLU A 52 -0.74 -2.62 -1.84
N ILE A 53 -1.85 -2.58 -1.12
CA ILE A 53 -1.91 -2.98 0.28
C ILE A 53 -2.92 -4.12 0.41
N ASP A 54 -2.43 -5.32 0.73
CA ASP A 54 -3.28 -6.46 1.01
C ASP A 54 -3.81 -6.33 2.44
N ILE A 55 -5.12 -6.43 2.58
CA ILE A 55 -5.81 -6.26 3.86
C ILE A 55 -6.27 -7.62 4.36
N ASN A 56 -6.30 -7.78 5.67
CA ASN A 56 -6.91 -8.93 6.31
C ASN A 56 -8.34 -9.14 5.77
N PRO A 57 -8.62 -10.27 5.10
CA PRO A 57 -9.94 -10.50 4.51
C PRO A 57 -11.05 -10.64 5.54
N LEU A 58 -10.72 -10.84 6.82
CA LEU A 58 -11.67 -10.89 7.91
C LEU A 58 -12.09 -9.52 8.42
N LEU A 59 -11.43 -8.46 7.99
CA LEU A 59 -11.81 -7.10 8.34
C LEU A 59 -13.14 -6.75 7.65
N LYS A 60 -14.16 -6.50 8.46
CA LYS A 60 -15.49 -6.14 7.96
C LYS A 60 -15.63 -4.62 7.84
N ALA A 61 -15.91 -4.16 6.64
CA ALA A 61 -16.16 -2.76 6.39
C ALA A 61 -17.57 -2.38 6.84
N ALA A 62 -17.68 -1.29 7.59
CA ALA A 62 -18.96 -0.70 7.99
C ALA A 62 -19.06 0.70 7.39
N GLU A 63 -20.13 0.98 6.64
CA GLU A 63 -20.28 2.22 5.88
C GLU A 63 -20.20 3.47 6.75
N ASN A 64 -20.65 3.40 7.98
CA ASN A 64 -20.71 4.53 8.88
C ASN A 64 -19.49 4.69 9.78
N ASP A 65 -18.47 3.84 9.60
CA ASP A 65 -17.29 3.82 10.45
C ASP A 65 -16.03 3.68 9.59
N LEU A 66 -15.34 4.79 9.36
CA LEU A 66 -14.10 4.81 8.58
C LEU A 66 -12.97 4.05 9.27
N ASP A 67 -13.02 3.87 10.58
CA ASP A 67 -12.02 3.07 11.30
C ASP A 67 -12.14 1.58 11.01
N SER A 68 -13.26 1.15 10.44
CA SER A 68 -13.48 -0.25 10.04
C SER A 68 -12.76 -0.63 8.75
N ILE A 69 -12.15 0.32 8.06
CA ILE A 69 -11.44 0.10 6.79
C ILE A 69 -10.02 0.65 6.87
N ILE A 70 -9.20 0.22 5.92
CA ILE A 70 -7.92 0.86 5.67
C ILE A 70 -8.19 2.03 4.73
N ASN A 71 -8.14 3.24 5.28
CA ASN A 71 -8.50 4.46 4.58
C ASN A 71 -7.35 4.94 3.69
N TYR A 72 -7.56 4.93 2.37
CA TYR A 72 -6.52 5.33 1.42
C TYR A 72 -6.13 6.81 1.53
N GLU A 73 -7.04 7.69 1.94
CA GLU A 73 -6.69 9.10 2.17
C GLU A 73 -5.67 9.23 3.30
N ASN A 74 -5.84 8.43 4.33
CA ASN A 74 -4.92 8.38 5.46
C ASN A 74 -3.56 7.83 5.03
N ILE A 75 -3.54 6.81 4.19
CA ILE A 75 -2.31 6.26 3.62
C ILE A 75 -1.55 7.31 2.82
N ILE A 76 -2.26 8.03 1.96
CA ILE A 76 -1.67 9.11 1.14
C ILE A 76 -1.08 10.21 2.04
N SER A 77 -1.81 10.63 3.06
CA SER A 77 -1.33 11.65 4.01
C SER A 77 -0.06 11.19 4.74
N LYS A 78 -0.01 9.93 5.14
CA LYS A 78 1.16 9.36 5.81
C LYS A 78 2.37 9.30 4.88
N ILE A 79 2.17 8.88 3.64
CA ILE A 79 3.26 8.83 2.65
C ILE A 79 3.83 10.23 2.42
N LYS A 80 2.98 11.23 2.21
CA LYS A 80 3.41 12.61 2.02
C LYS A 80 4.15 13.13 3.25
N SER A 81 3.60 12.93 4.43
CA SER A 81 4.19 13.39 5.68
C SER A 81 5.58 12.79 5.92
N ILE A 82 5.73 11.50 5.71
CA ILE A 82 7.01 10.82 5.87
C ILE A 82 8.01 11.34 4.84
N THR A 83 7.61 11.44 3.59
CA THR A 83 8.48 11.89 2.50
C THR A 83 8.99 13.31 2.73
N HIS A 84 8.13 14.22 3.25
CA HIS A 84 8.49 15.61 3.48
C HIS A 84 9.18 15.86 4.83
N LYS A 85 9.28 14.85 5.68
CA LYS A 85 9.86 15.01 7.02
C LYS A 85 11.34 15.37 6.99
N ARG A 86 12.07 14.86 6.01
CA ARG A 86 13.49 15.14 5.82
C ARG A 86 13.91 14.83 4.37
N HIS A 87 15.12 15.22 4.01
CA HIS A 87 15.73 14.75 2.78
C HIS A 87 16.16 13.28 2.95
N TYR A 88 15.77 12.42 1.99
CA TYR A 88 16.23 11.04 1.92
C TYR A 88 17.25 10.90 0.80
N ASN A 89 18.42 10.39 1.12
CA ASN A 89 19.43 10.11 0.10
C ASN A 89 19.05 8.94 -0.79
N LEU A 90 18.35 7.96 -0.24
CA LEU A 90 18.00 6.72 -0.92
C LEU A 90 16.49 6.47 -0.88
N LEU A 91 15.96 6.00 -2.01
CA LEU A 91 14.56 5.56 -2.08
C LEU A 91 14.30 4.39 -1.13
N GLU A 92 15.28 3.54 -0.94
CA GLU A 92 15.19 2.37 -0.05
C GLU A 92 14.94 2.77 1.41
N THR A 93 15.63 3.80 1.88
CA THR A 93 15.44 4.30 3.26
C THR A 93 14.05 4.92 3.43
N LEU A 94 13.61 5.68 2.43
CA LEU A 94 12.25 6.22 2.43
C LEU A 94 11.22 5.09 2.46
N ALA A 95 11.42 4.05 1.65
CA ALA A 95 10.53 2.91 1.62
C ALA A 95 10.42 2.23 2.99
N GLU A 96 11.54 2.02 3.67
CA GLU A 96 11.53 1.41 5.00
C GLU A 96 10.77 2.25 6.02
N ASP A 97 10.94 3.56 6.01
CA ASP A 97 10.19 4.44 6.90
C ASP A 97 8.68 4.40 6.62
N ILE A 98 8.31 4.31 5.35
CA ILE A 98 6.90 4.16 4.96
C ILE A 98 6.35 2.82 5.46
N PHE A 99 7.07 1.72 5.24
CA PHE A 99 6.65 0.39 5.73
C PHE A 99 6.46 0.40 7.24
N ASP A 100 7.43 0.91 7.97
CA ASP A 100 7.38 0.94 9.45
C ASP A 100 6.12 1.64 9.95
N ASN A 101 5.74 2.72 9.30
CA ASN A 101 4.56 3.47 9.68
C ASN A 101 3.27 2.74 9.28
N LEU A 102 3.17 2.30 8.03
CA LEU A 102 1.94 1.68 7.52
C LEU A 102 1.64 0.36 8.23
N PHE A 103 2.66 -0.44 8.54
CA PHE A 103 2.47 -1.71 9.25
C PHE A 103 2.07 -1.56 10.72
N LEU A 104 2.01 -0.35 11.26
CA LEU A 104 1.38 -0.14 12.57
C LEU A 104 -0.11 -0.54 12.54
N ALA A 105 -0.75 -0.43 11.41
CA ALA A 105 -2.10 -0.96 11.20
C ALA A 105 -2.04 -2.49 11.09
N LYS A 106 -2.57 -3.19 12.10
CA LYS A 106 -2.44 -4.65 12.19
C LYS A 106 -3.22 -5.40 11.10
N ASN A 107 -4.22 -4.78 10.51
CA ASN A 107 -5.00 -5.37 9.41
C ASN A 107 -4.31 -5.31 8.06
N ILE A 108 -3.19 -4.63 7.97
CA ILE A 108 -2.35 -4.65 6.77
C ILE A 108 -1.46 -5.87 6.82
N ILE A 109 -1.56 -6.72 5.80
CA ILE A 109 -0.85 -8.00 5.74
C ILE A 109 0.41 -7.88 4.89
N LYS A 110 0.30 -7.18 3.77
CA LYS A 110 1.34 -7.10 2.76
C LYS A 110 1.27 -5.76 2.05
N ILE A 111 2.42 -5.19 1.78
CA ILE A 111 2.51 -3.94 1.02
C ILE A 111 3.50 -4.14 -0.12
N LYS A 112 3.06 -3.82 -1.33
CA LYS A 112 3.93 -3.66 -2.49
C LYS A 112 4.06 -2.17 -2.75
N LEU A 113 5.27 -1.66 -2.63
CA LEU A 113 5.56 -0.24 -2.73
C LEU A 113 6.55 0.00 -3.87
N ARG A 114 6.14 0.81 -4.84
CA ARG A 114 6.97 1.23 -5.95
C ARG A 114 7.18 2.73 -5.85
N ILE A 115 8.44 3.15 -5.83
CA ILE A 115 8.82 4.56 -5.72
C ILE A 115 9.70 4.89 -6.93
N GLU A 116 9.33 5.93 -7.65
CA GLU A 116 10.01 6.34 -8.88
C GLU A 116 10.32 7.83 -8.88
N LYS A 117 11.39 8.16 -9.58
CA LYS A 117 11.77 9.54 -9.92
C LYS A 117 11.61 9.71 -11.42
N PRO A 118 10.53 10.37 -11.89
CA PRO A 118 10.23 10.42 -13.31
C PRO A 118 11.18 11.27 -14.15
N GLU A 119 11.87 12.22 -13.54
CA GLU A 119 12.60 13.25 -14.26
C GLU A 119 14.12 13.15 -14.17
N ILE A 120 14.65 12.21 -13.38
CA ILE A 120 16.06 12.24 -13.00
C ILE A 120 17.00 11.72 -14.09
N ILE A 121 16.57 10.75 -14.88
CA ILE A 121 17.42 10.15 -15.91
C ILE A 121 16.83 10.40 -17.29
N LYS A 122 17.62 11.05 -18.13
CA LYS A 122 17.27 11.30 -19.52
C LYS A 122 17.09 9.98 -20.28
N ASN A 123 16.14 9.93 -21.19
CA ASN A 123 15.82 8.77 -22.02
C ASN A 123 15.13 7.63 -21.27
N THR A 124 14.67 7.87 -20.05
CA THR A 124 13.79 6.95 -19.31
C THR A 124 12.48 7.66 -19.00
N SER A 125 11.39 6.88 -18.87
CA SER A 125 10.13 7.43 -18.36
C SER A 125 10.22 7.69 -16.86
N SER A 126 10.92 6.80 -16.16
CA SER A 126 11.20 6.93 -14.73
C SER A 126 12.25 5.92 -14.33
N VAL A 127 12.85 6.13 -13.16
CA VAL A 127 13.70 5.14 -12.50
C VAL A 127 13.27 5.04 -11.05
N GLY A 128 13.44 3.87 -10.48
CA GLY A 128 13.03 3.68 -9.10
C GLY A 128 13.24 2.28 -8.59
N ILE A 129 12.56 1.99 -7.49
CA ILE A 129 12.61 0.69 -6.81
C ILE A 129 11.20 0.17 -6.57
N GLU A 130 11.10 -1.12 -6.41
CA GLU A 130 9.88 -1.78 -5.95
C GLU A 130 10.23 -2.77 -4.86
N ILE A 131 9.58 -2.64 -3.72
CA ILE A 131 9.80 -3.52 -2.57
C ILE A 131 8.45 -4.08 -2.13
N THR A 132 8.41 -5.38 -1.89
CA THR A 132 7.25 -6.05 -1.31
C THR A 132 7.61 -6.56 0.07
N LYS A 133 6.81 -6.20 1.06
CA LYS A 133 7.00 -6.63 2.44
C LYS A 133 5.71 -7.26 2.96
N LYS A 134 5.83 -8.41 3.58
CA LYS A 134 4.68 -9.19 4.06
C LYS A 134 4.90 -9.62 5.50
N ARG A 135 3.85 -9.57 6.33
CA ARG A 135 3.88 -10.17 7.66
C ARG A 135 4.07 -11.68 7.57
N LYS A 136 4.85 -12.21 8.44
CA LYS A 136 5.01 -13.65 8.58
C LYS A 136 3.96 -14.25 9.51
#